data_483eaada488827c3fab2a932a80b9fea
#
_entry.id   483eaada488827c3fab2a932a80b9fea
#
_cell.length_a   1.000
_cell.length_b   1.000
_cell.length_c   1.000
_cell.angle_alpha   90.00
_cell.angle_beta   90.00
_cell.angle_gamma   90.00
#
_symmetry.space_group_name_H-M   'P 1'
#
loop_
_entity.id
_entity.type
_entity.pdbx_description
1 polymer ?
#
loop_
_entity_poly.entity_id
_entity_poly.type
_entity_poly.pdbx_seq_one_letter_code
_entity_poly.pdbx_strand_id
1 'polypeptide(L)'
;KRKFTIADMITGYGVAESVKHYYKVYGGKLEGKRVIVQGWGNVGSSAAYFLAKDGASIVGIIDREGGLIKEDGFSFEEIRQLFLHKEGNKLINEDMLSFEDVNSKIWDVKSEVFLPCAASRLITQDQTDRMIKAGLDVVSAGANVPFADPEIFFGPIADYTDNHVSVIPDFISNCGMARVFGYLMQDNIELTDEAIFSD
;
A
#
# COMPACT_ATOMS: atom_id res chain seq x y z
N LYS A 1 -13.72 17.20 -15.83
CA LYS A 1 -13.36 15.81 -16.20
C LYS A 1 -12.71 15.19 -14.97
N ARG A 2 -13.19 14.05 -14.51
CA ARG A 2 -12.51 13.29 -13.44
C ARG A 2 -11.12 12.90 -13.95
N LYS A 3 -10.08 13.10 -13.14
CA LYS A 3 -8.71 12.74 -13.48
C LYS A 3 -8.47 11.24 -13.34
N PHE A 4 -9.14 10.61 -12.37
CA PHE A 4 -9.05 9.18 -12.06
C PHE A 4 -10.41 8.50 -12.14
N THR A 5 -10.41 7.25 -12.57
CA THR A 5 -11.58 6.37 -12.65
C THR A 5 -11.58 5.39 -11.48
N ILE A 6 -12.68 4.64 -11.32
CA ILE A 6 -12.76 3.52 -10.37
C ILE A 6 -11.60 2.54 -10.60
N ALA A 7 -11.34 2.17 -11.85
CA ALA A 7 -10.28 1.24 -12.21
C ALA A 7 -8.88 1.69 -11.77
N ASP A 8 -8.65 3.01 -11.66
CA ASP A 8 -7.38 3.54 -11.17
C ASP A 8 -7.23 3.45 -9.64
N MET A 9 -8.33 3.28 -8.92
CA MET A 9 -8.35 3.43 -7.47
C MET A 9 -8.77 2.16 -6.71
N ILE A 10 -9.60 1.32 -7.30
CA ILE A 10 -10.29 0.24 -6.57
C ILE A 10 -9.34 -0.83 -6.00
N THR A 11 -8.25 -1.14 -6.70
CA THR A 11 -7.27 -2.10 -6.18
C THR A 11 -6.57 -1.54 -4.93
N GLY A 12 -6.15 -0.28 -4.95
CA GLY A 12 -5.57 0.36 -3.77
C GLY A 12 -6.58 0.59 -2.65
N TYR A 13 -7.86 0.80 -2.98
CA TYR A 13 -8.94 0.79 -2.00
C TYR A 13 -9.01 -0.56 -1.27
N GLY A 14 -8.99 -1.68 -2.01
CA GLY A 14 -8.95 -3.02 -1.41
C GLY A 14 -7.76 -3.24 -0.47
N VAL A 15 -6.57 -2.75 -0.87
CA VAL A 15 -5.37 -2.79 -0.01
C VAL A 15 -5.59 -2.00 1.28
N ALA A 16 -6.18 -0.81 1.20
CA ALA A 16 -6.47 0.02 2.37
C ALA A 16 -7.54 -0.61 3.28
N GLU A 17 -8.63 -1.13 2.70
CA GLU A 17 -9.68 -1.83 3.45
C GLU A 17 -9.15 -3.08 4.16
N SER A 18 -8.23 -3.82 3.54
CA SER A 18 -7.58 -4.96 4.18
C SER A 18 -6.83 -4.58 5.45
N VAL A 19 -6.10 -3.46 5.45
CA VAL A 19 -5.44 -2.92 6.65
C VAL A 19 -6.46 -2.51 7.72
N LYS A 20 -7.55 -1.83 7.32
CA LYS A 20 -8.63 -1.45 8.25
C LYS A 20 -9.26 -2.67 8.91
N HIS A 21 -9.55 -3.70 8.13
CA HIS A 21 -10.11 -4.94 8.65
C HIS A 21 -9.15 -5.68 9.57
N TYR A 22 -7.86 -5.67 9.28
CA TYR A 22 -6.83 -6.21 10.17
C TYR A 22 -6.96 -5.61 11.59
N TYR A 23 -6.94 -4.28 11.70
CA TYR A 23 -7.07 -3.63 13.00
C TYR A 23 -8.44 -3.82 13.64
N LYS A 24 -9.51 -3.96 12.85
CA LYS A 24 -10.85 -4.29 13.36
C LYS A 24 -10.92 -5.69 13.97
N VAL A 25 -10.20 -6.66 13.40
CA VAL A 25 -10.22 -8.07 13.82
C VAL A 25 -9.27 -8.31 15.00
N TYR A 26 -8.04 -7.81 14.89
CA TYR A 26 -6.99 -8.08 15.88
C TYR A 26 -6.91 -7.01 16.99
N GLY A 27 -7.73 -6.00 16.93
CA GLY A 27 -7.77 -4.90 17.89
C GLY A 27 -6.85 -3.74 17.50
N GLY A 28 -7.15 -2.57 18.07
CA GLY A 28 -6.48 -1.33 17.74
C GLY A 28 -7.32 -0.43 16.83
N LYS A 29 -6.69 0.64 16.37
CA LYS A 29 -7.30 1.62 15.46
C LYS A 29 -6.33 1.91 14.33
N LEU A 30 -6.85 2.19 13.14
CA LEU A 30 -6.05 2.66 12.01
C LEU A 30 -5.51 4.08 12.27
N GLU A 31 -6.28 4.91 12.97
CA GLU A 31 -5.90 6.29 13.27
C GLU A 31 -4.52 6.39 13.93
N GLY A 32 -3.65 7.19 13.34
CA GLY A 32 -2.28 7.40 13.77
C GLY A 32 -1.29 6.27 13.44
N LYS A 33 -1.74 5.15 12.84
CA LYS A 33 -0.83 4.09 12.39
C LYS A 33 0.07 4.60 11.28
N ARG A 34 1.35 4.34 11.41
CA ARG A 34 2.41 4.81 10.51
C ARG A 34 2.57 3.83 9.35
N VAL A 35 2.56 4.35 8.13
CA VAL A 35 2.52 3.56 6.91
C VAL A 35 3.70 3.88 6.02
N ILE A 36 4.40 2.85 5.55
CA ILE A 36 5.36 2.93 4.44
C ILE A 36 4.72 2.36 3.18
N VAL A 37 4.88 3.06 2.07
CA VAL A 37 4.36 2.66 0.75
C VAL A 37 5.51 2.46 -0.22
N GLN A 38 5.61 1.27 -0.81
CA GLN A 38 6.54 0.99 -1.89
C GLN A 38 5.78 0.96 -3.22
N GLY A 39 6.14 1.88 -4.13
CA GLY A 39 5.49 2.07 -5.42
C GLY A 39 4.38 3.12 -5.39
N TRP A 40 4.49 4.14 -6.28
CA TRP A 40 3.51 5.22 -6.39
C TRP A 40 2.66 5.14 -7.66
N GLY A 41 2.39 3.90 -8.11
CA GLY A 41 1.43 3.61 -9.18
C GLY A 41 -0.03 3.80 -8.73
N ASN A 42 -0.97 3.28 -9.53
CA ASN A 42 -2.39 3.36 -9.20
C ASN A 42 -2.72 2.68 -7.87
N VAL A 43 -2.11 1.54 -7.57
CA VAL A 43 -2.38 0.78 -6.34
C VAL A 43 -1.81 1.50 -5.11
N GLY A 44 -0.52 1.78 -5.07
CA GLY A 44 0.12 2.37 -3.88
C GLY A 44 -0.36 3.77 -3.58
N SER A 45 -0.49 4.63 -4.60
CA SER A 45 -0.95 6.00 -4.40
C SER A 45 -2.42 6.08 -3.96
N SER A 46 -3.31 5.21 -4.47
CA SER A 46 -4.69 5.17 -4.01
C SER A 46 -4.83 4.52 -2.62
N ALA A 47 -4.07 3.47 -2.32
CA ALA A 47 -4.03 2.90 -0.97
C ALA A 47 -3.59 3.95 0.07
N ALA A 48 -2.51 4.68 -0.21
CA ALA A 48 -2.06 5.78 0.64
C ALA A 48 -3.12 6.87 0.82
N TYR A 49 -3.81 7.25 -0.26
CA TYR A 49 -4.89 8.23 -0.23
C TYR A 49 -6.02 7.79 0.70
N PHE A 50 -6.52 6.55 0.59
CA PHE A 50 -7.61 6.06 1.43
C PHE A 50 -7.18 5.88 2.88
N LEU A 51 -6.00 5.33 3.14
CA LEU A 51 -5.50 5.20 4.52
C LEU A 51 -5.29 6.55 5.19
N ALA A 52 -4.70 7.53 4.49
CA ALA A 52 -4.52 8.89 5.03
C ALA A 52 -5.87 9.60 5.26
N LYS A 53 -6.84 9.39 4.37
CA LYS A 53 -8.21 9.90 4.54
C LYS A 53 -8.88 9.35 5.81
N ASP A 54 -8.58 8.10 6.16
CA ASP A 54 -9.14 7.41 7.32
C ASP A 54 -8.24 7.55 8.58
N GLY A 55 -7.27 8.48 8.55
CA GLY A 55 -6.49 8.91 9.71
C GLY A 55 -5.17 8.19 9.93
N ALA A 56 -4.72 7.31 9.03
CA ALA A 56 -3.37 6.77 9.08
C ALA A 56 -2.32 7.83 8.69
N SER A 57 -1.11 7.68 9.19
CA SER A 57 0.02 8.58 8.95
C SER A 57 0.98 7.97 7.94
N ILE A 58 0.99 8.45 6.70
CA ILE A 58 1.99 8.02 5.72
C ILE A 58 3.32 8.67 6.09
N VAL A 59 4.35 7.88 6.38
CA VAL A 59 5.66 8.35 6.85
C VAL A 59 6.79 8.14 5.86
N GLY A 60 6.58 7.27 4.88
CA GLY A 60 7.56 6.97 3.85
C GLY A 60 6.91 6.51 2.56
N ILE A 61 7.45 6.98 1.46
CA ILE A 61 7.07 6.58 0.10
C ILE A 61 8.37 6.32 -0.65
N ILE A 62 8.51 5.13 -1.22
CA ILE A 62 9.63 4.80 -2.09
C ILE A 62 9.11 4.35 -3.46
N ASP A 63 9.64 4.93 -4.51
CA ASP A 63 9.36 4.58 -5.90
C ASP A 63 10.69 4.39 -6.65
N ARG A 64 10.65 3.92 -7.87
CA ARG A 64 11.84 3.61 -8.68
C ARG A 64 12.76 4.79 -8.96
N GLU A 65 12.25 6.01 -8.97
CA GLU A 65 13.01 7.24 -9.24
C GLU A 65 13.54 7.88 -7.94
N GLY A 66 13.04 7.45 -6.77
CA GLY A 66 13.38 8.02 -5.48
C GLY A 66 12.23 7.95 -4.50
N GLY A 67 12.20 8.81 -3.49
CA GLY A 67 11.13 8.78 -2.51
C GLY A 67 11.15 9.92 -1.52
N LEU A 68 10.20 9.86 -0.59
CA LEU A 68 9.99 10.85 0.45
C LEU A 68 9.94 10.16 1.82
N ILE A 69 10.59 10.76 2.80
CA ILE A 69 10.49 10.35 4.21
C ILE A 69 10.09 11.57 5.02
N LYS A 70 9.03 11.42 5.82
CA LYS A 70 8.55 12.44 6.75
C LYS A 70 8.12 11.74 8.04
N GLU A 71 9.01 11.68 9.01
CA GLU A 71 8.78 10.91 10.24
C GLU A 71 7.57 11.39 11.04
N ASP A 72 7.24 12.68 11.00
CA ASP A 72 6.03 13.23 11.61
C ASP A 72 4.74 12.88 10.82
N GLY A 73 4.89 12.27 9.65
CA GLY A 73 3.82 11.90 8.73
C GLY A 73 3.38 13.03 7.80
N PHE A 74 2.94 12.64 6.62
CA PHE A 74 2.28 13.53 5.67
C PHE A 74 0.84 13.79 6.10
N SER A 75 0.39 15.03 6.02
CA SER A 75 -1.04 15.36 6.15
C SER A 75 -1.84 14.74 5.00
N PHE A 76 -3.15 14.55 5.23
CA PHE A 76 -4.04 14.06 4.15
C PHE A 76 -3.96 14.93 2.90
N GLU A 77 -3.87 16.26 3.05
CA GLU A 77 -3.78 17.16 1.88
C GLU A 77 -2.46 16.99 1.12
N GLU A 78 -1.32 16.79 1.80
CA GLU A 78 -0.05 16.48 1.14
C GLU A 78 -0.15 15.17 0.34
N ILE A 79 -0.68 14.10 0.93
CA ILE A 79 -0.90 12.81 0.23
C ILE A 79 -1.86 12.98 -0.94
N ARG A 80 -2.93 13.75 -0.76
CA ARG A 80 -3.87 14.06 -1.85
C ARG A 80 -3.19 14.79 -3.00
N GLN A 81 -2.33 15.76 -2.72
CA GLN A 81 -1.57 16.46 -3.75
C GLN A 81 -0.59 15.53 -4.47
N LEU A 82 0.17 14.71 -3.75
CA LEU A 82 1.06 13.70 -4.35
C LEU A 82 0.28 12.73 -5.26
N PHE A 83 -0.91 12.29 -4.82
CA PHE A 83 -1.79 11.44 -5.62
C PHE A 83 -2.27 12.14 -6.91
N LEU A 84 -2.69 13.41 -6.81
CA LEU A 84 -3.23 14.17 -7.95
C LEU A 84 -2.14 14.58 -8.96
N HIS A 85 -0.89 14.77 -8.50
CA HIS A 85 0.21 15.25 -9.34
C HIS A 85 1.13 14.14 -9.85
N LYS A 86 0.87 12.86 -9.48
CA LYS A 86 1.64 11.75 -10.04
C LYS A 86 1.58 11.73 -11.57
N GLU A 87 2.65 11.31 -12.22
CA GLU A 87 2.73 11.15 -13.66
C GLU A 87 2.77 9.66 -14.03
N GLY A 88 1.66 9.17 -14.59
CA GLY A 88 1.50 7.73 -14.82
C GLY A 88 1.65 6.95 -13.51
N ASN A 89 2.67 6.11 -13.42
CA ASN A 89 3.00 5.30 -12.23
C ASN A 89 4.23 5.84 -11.49
N LYS A 90 4.47 7.16 -11.50
CA LYS A 90 5.65 7.78 -10.88
C LYS A 90 5.26 8.80 -9.82
N LEU A 91 5.97 8.74 -8.70
CA LEU A 91 5.99 9.83 -7.74
C LEU A 91 6.72 11.05 -8.35
N ILE A 92 6.11 12.22 -8.21
CA ILE A 92 6.70 13.50 -8.64
C ILE A 92 6.62 14.48 -7.48
N ASN A 93 7.77 14.94 -7.02
CA ASN A 93 7.90 15.96 -6.00
C ASN A 93 9.33 16.55 -6.04
N GLU A 94 9.48 17.84 -5.76
CA GLU A 94 10.78 18.54 -5.80
C GLU A 94 11.69 18.12 -4.65
N ASP A 95 11.14 17.68 -3.52
CA ASP A 95 11.87 17.29 -2.31
C ASP A 95 12.22 15.79 -2.27
N MET A 96 12.11 15.08 -3.40
CA MET A 96 12.43 13.65 -3.44
C MET A 96 13.93 13.42 -3.16
N LEU A 97 14.17 12.46 -2.26
CA LEU A 97 15.51 11.84 -2.13
C LEU A 97 15.78 10.96 -3.35
N SER A 98 17.06 10.77 -3.69
CA SER A 98 17.45 9.76 -4.68
C SER A 98 16.98 8.36 -4.27
N PHE A 99 16.87 7.44 -5.23
CA PHE A 99 16.51 6.05 -4.90
C PHE A 99 17.49 5.44 -3.89
N GLU A 100 18.78 5.64 -4.05
CA GLU A 100 19.81 5.13 -3.16
C GLU A 100 19.66 5.69 -1.75
N ASP A 101 19.42 6.98 -1.61
CA ASP A 101 19.26 7.64 -0.31
C ASP A 101 18.00 7.19 0.41
N VAL A 102 16.84 7.16 -0.28
CA VAL A 102 15.60 6.71 0.35
C VAL A 102 15.65 5.22 0.67
N ASN A 103 16.16 4.39 -0.24
CA ASN A 103 16.27 2.95 -0.03
C ASN A 103 17.22 2.58 1.13
N SER A 104 18.24 3.42 1.39
CA SER A 104 19.15 3.20 2.52
C SER A 104 18.50 3.48 3.89
N LYS A 105 17.42 4.26 3.96
CA LYS A 105 16.85 4.80 5.21
C LYS A 105 15.44 4.33 5.51
N ILE A 106 14.58 4.19 4.50
CA ILE A 106 13.14 4.05 4.69
C ILE A 106 12.74 2.81 5.49
N TRP A 107 13.52 1.73 5.39
CA TRP A 107 13.24 0.47 6.06
C TRP A 107 13.45 0.49 7.59
N ASP A 108 14.20 1.50 8.09
CA ASP A 108 14.42 1.74 9.52
C ASP A 108 13.42 2.76 10.10
N VAL A 109 12.60 3.38 9.26
CA VAL A 109 11.58 4.32 9.71
C VAL A 109 10.52 3.56 10.50
N LYS A 110 10.24 4.02 11.73
CA LYS A 110 9.19 3.41 12.55
C LYS A 110 7.86 3.40 11.80
N SER A 111 7.30 2.22 11.59
CA SER A 111 6.02 2.05 10.90
C SER A 111 5.35 0.76 11.34
N GLU A 112 4.04 0.78 11.48
CA GLU A 112 3.22 -0.39 11.81
C GLU A 112 2.68 -1.07 10.56
N VAL A 113 2.59 -0.37 9.43
CA VAL A 113 2.00 -0.88 8.19
C VAL A 113 2.96 -0.73 7.03
N PHE A 114 3.13 -1.78 6.25
CA PHE A 114 3.88 -1.75 5.02
C PHE A 114 3.01 -2.16 3.82
N LEU A 115 3.03 -1.36 2.77
CA LEU A 115 2.29 -1.59 1.52
C LEU A 115 3.27 -1.82 0.36
N PRO A 116 3.64 -3.08 0.05
CA PRO A 116 4.37 -3.39 -1.17
C PRO A 116 3.41 -3.31 -2.37
N CYS A 117 3.45 -2.20 -3.10
CA CYS A 117 2.56 -1.90 -4.24
C CYS A 117 3.32 -1.64 -5.55
N ALA A 118 4.61 -1.95 -5.60
CA ALA A 118 5.44 -1.76 -6.80
C ALA A 118 5.39 -2.98 -7.73
N ALA A 119 6.53 -3.58 -8.04
CA ALA A 119 6.59 -4.79 -8.85
C ALA A 119 6.76 -6.04 -7.98
N SER A 120 6.62 -7.21 -8.60
CA SER A 120 6.83 -8.50 -7.93
C SER A 120 8.30 -8.69 -7.53
N ARG A 121 8.53 -9.42 -6.44
CA ARG A 121 9.84 -9.91 -6.00
C ARG A 121 10.85 -8.81 -5.66
N LEU A 122 10.40 -7.75 -5.02
CA LEU A 122 11.26 -6.63 -4.63
C LEU A 122 11.66 -6.63 -3.15
N ILE A 123 10.88 -7.29 -2.27
CA ILE A 123 11.10 -7.23 -0.84
C ILE A 123 12.11 -8.29 -0.42
N THR A 124 13.27 -7.83 0.03
CA THR A 124 14.35 -8.69 0.50
C THR A 124 14.22 -9.04 1.98
N GLN A 125 14.95 -10.08 2.42
CA GLN A 125 15.03 -10.45 3.83
C GLN A 125 15.55 -9.29 4.69
N ASP A 126 16.61 -8.60 4.26
CA ASP A 126 17.18 -7.45 4.98
C ASP A 126 16.14 -6.33 5.22
N GLN A 127 15.38 -5.99 4.20
CA GLN A 127 14.32 -4.98 4.32
C GLN A 127 13.24 -5.41 5.32
N THR A 128 12.84 -6.69 5.28
CA THR A 128 11.87 -7.26 6.22
C THR A 128 12.39 -7.20 7.66
N ASP A 129 13.62 -7.63 7.90
CA ASP A 129 14.23 -7.62 9.23
C ASP A 129 14.30 -6.21 9.83
N ARG A 130 14.65 -5.22 9.00
CA ARG A 130 14.72 -3.81 9.41
C ARG A 130 13.33 -3.27 9.78
N MET A 131 12.31 -3.54 8.95
CA MET A 131 10.95 -3.10 9.24
C MET A 131 10.37 -3.79 10.49
N ILE A 132 10.60 -5.08 10.69
CA ILE A 132 10.18 -5.80 11.90
C ILE A 132 10.82 -5.16 13.13
N LYS A 133 12.13 -4.90 13.07
CA LYS A 133 12.86 -4.22 14.16
C LYS A 133 12.34 -2.80 14.40
N ALA A 134 11.87 -2.10 13.36
CA ALA A 134 11.30 -0.76 13.44
C ALA A 134 9.84 -0.74 13.95
N GLY A 135 9.20 -1.91 14.14
CA GLY A 135 7.88 -2.04 14.75
C GLY A 135 6.74 -2.35 13.79
N LEU A 136 7.03 -3.05 12.69
CA LEU A 136 6.01 -3.49 11.72
C LEU A 136 5.00 -4.44 12.38
N ASP A 137 3.71 -4.19 12.18
CA ASP A 137 2.59 -5.04 12.62
C ASP A 137 2.04 -5.88 11.45
N VAL A 138 1.88 -5.24 10.28
CA VAL A 138 1.19 -5.85 9.15
C VAL A 138 1.73 -5.42 7.79
N VAL A 139 1.82 -6.38 6.87
CA VAL A 139 2.06 -6.18 5.44
C VAL A 139 0.74 -6.40 4.70
N SER A 140 0.31 -5.44 3.86
CA SER A 140 -0.84 -5.62 2.96
C SER A 140 -0.35 -5.55 1.52
N ALA A 141 -0.32 -6.70 0.84
CA ALA A 141 0.35 -6.88 -0.44
C ALA A 141 -0.48 -6.35 -1.62
N GLY A 142 -0.18 -5.15 -2.10
CA GLY A 142 -0.77 -4.61 -3.31
C GLY A 142 -0.13 -5.13 -4.61
N ALA A 143 1.13 -5.51 -4.56
CA ALA A 143 1.84 -6.17 -5.66
C ALA A 143 1.65 -7.69 -5.60
N ASN A 144 1.57 -8.35 -6.74
CA ASN A 144 1.59 -9.81 -6.81
C ASN A 144 2.98 -10.32 -6.44
N VAL A 145 3.03 -11.36 -5.59
CA VAL A 145 4.29 -12.01 -5.18
C VAL A 145 5.35 -10.97 -4.76
N PRO A 146 5.12 -10.17 -3.70
CA PRO A 146 5.98 -9.01 -3.40
C PRO A 146 7.38 -9.37 -2.89
N PHE A 147 7.53 -10.52 -2.21
CA PHE A 147 8.81 -10.96 -1.65
C PHE A 147 9.77 -11.47 -2.72
N ALA A 148 11.07 -11.25 -2.52
CA ALA A 148 12.14 -11.63 -3.45
C ALA A 148 12.49 -13.12 -3.40
N ASP A 149 11.46 -13.95 -3.20
CA ASP A 149 11.57 -15.39 -3.20
C ASP A 149 11.67 -15.96 -4.63
N PRO A 150 12.39 -17.05 -4.85
CA PRO A 150 12.42 -17.74 -6.14
C PRO A 150 11.07 -18.43 -6.44
N GLU A 151 10.35 -18.87 -5.41
CA GLU A 151 9.06 -19.54 -5.51
C GLU A 151 7.95 -18.55 -5.87
N ILE A 152 6.90 -19.05 -6.56
CA ILE A 152 5.80 -18.18 -7.00
C ILE A 152 4.83 -17.85 -5.88
N PHE A 153 4.57 -18.80 -4.96
CA PHE A 153 3.54 -18.61 -3.94
C PHE A 153 4.13 -18.19 -2.60
N PHE A 154 4.71 -19.07 -1.85
CA PHE A 154 5.13 -18.81 -0.48
C PHE A 154 6.55 -19.33 -0.27
N GLY A 155 7.53 -18.47 -0.51
CA GLY A 155 8.93 -18.80 -0.35
C GLY A 155 9.46 -18.47 1.05
N PRO A 156 10.75 -18.68 1.30
CA PRO A 156 11.34 -18.53 2.63
C PRO A 156 11.23 -17.12 3.21
N ILE A 157 11.29 -16.05 2.41
CA ILE A 157 11.14 -14.68 2.93
C ILE A 157 9.69 -14.41 3.31
N ALA A 158 8.73 -14.86 2.50
CA ALA A 158 7.31 -14.74 2.78
C ALA A 158 6.95 -15.52 4.06
N ASP A 159 7.39 -16.76 4.18
CA ASP A 159 7.19 -17.61 5.37
C ASP A 159 7.79 -16.98 6.63
N TYR A 160 9.04 -16.52 6.54
CA TYR A 160 9.69 -15.81 7.63
C TYR A 160 8.90 -14.57 8.06
N THR A 161 8.46 -13.77 7.10
CA THR A 161 7.71 -12.54 7.39
C THR A 161 6.39 -12.86 8.10
N ASP A 162 5.63 -13.83 7.60
CA ASP A 162 4.32 -14.22 8.16
C ASP A 162 4.43 -14.87 9.54
N ASN A 163 5.57 -15.46 9.88
CA ASN A 163 5.86 -15.96 11.22
C ASN A 163 6.22 -14.86 12.24
N HIS A 164 6.53 -13.64 11.81
CA HIS A 164 6.92 -12.53 12.69
C HIS A 164 5.89 -11.39 12.73
N VAL A 165 5.22 -11.11 11.62
CA VAL A 165 4.18 -10.09 11.49
C VAL A 165 3.05 -10.62 10.63
N SER A 166 1.87 -10.00 10.68
CA SER A 166 0.77 -10.43 9.83
C SER A 166 1.02 -10.08 8.36
N VAL A 167 0.83 -11.04 7.47
CA VAL A 167 0.87 -10.81 6.02
C VAL A 167 -0.51 -11.04 5.41
N ILE A 168 -1.11 -9.96 4.90
CA ILE A 168 -2.33 -10.07 4.10
C ILE A 168 -1.89 -10.30 2.65
N PRO A 169 -2.11 -11.51 2.11
CA PRO A 169 -1.58 -11.88 0.81
C PRO A 169 -2.25 -11.10 -0.33
N ASP A 170 -1.55 -11.04 -1.45
CA ASP A 170 -1.94 -10.27 -2.63
C ASP A 170 -3.33 -10.66 -3.17
N PHE A 171 -3.63 -11.95 -3.25
CA PHE A 171 -4.92 -12.44 -3.76
C PHE A 171 -6.13 -12.06 -2.86
N ILE A 172 -5.89 -11.55 -1.66
CA ILE A 172 -6.91 -10.96 -0.79
C ILE A 172 -6.89 -9.43 -0.92
N SER A 173 -5.75 -8.80 -0.69
CA SER A 173 -5.67 -7.34 -0.58
C SER A 173 -5.81 -6.62 -1.92
N ASN A 174 -5.31 -7.19 -3.03
CA ASN A 174 -5.34 -6.54 -4.34
C ASN A 174 -6.48 -7.01 -5.26
N CYS A 175 -7.45 -7.77 -4.74
CA CYS A 175 -8.56 -8.32 -5.52
C CYS A 175 -9.63 -7.29 -5.95
N GLY A 176 -9.46 -6.00 -5.67
CA GLY A 176 -10.47 -4.96 -5.94
C GLY A 176 -11.03 -4.98 -7.38
N MET A 177 -10.17 -5.11 -8.41
CA MET A 177 -10.67 -5.22 -9.79
C MET A 177 -11.44 -6.50 -10.04
N ALA A 178 -11.01 -7.64 -9.48
CA ALA A 178 -11.76 -8.90 -9.60
C ALA A 178 -13.14 -8.78 -8.95
N ARG A 179 -13.22 -8.08 -7.80
CA ARG A 179 -14.48 -7.79 -7.12
C ARG A 179 -15.41 -6.93 -7.98
N VAL A 180 -14.90 -5.87 -8.60
CA VAL A 180 -15.68 -5.03 -9.53
C VAL A 180 -16.24 -5.86 -10.69
N PHE A 181 -15.44 -6.73 -11.30
CA PHE A 181 -15.95 -7.60 -12.36
C PHE A 181 -17.04 -8.55 -11.84
N GLY A 182 -16.85 -9.13 -10.64
CA GLY A 182 -17.88 -9.95 -10.00
C GLY A 182 -19.18 -9.17 -9.74
N TYR A 183 -19.08 -7.93 -9.29
CA TYR A 183 -20.23 -7.03 -9.13
C TYR A 183 -20.95 -6.77 -10.46
N LEU A 184 -20.20 -6.40 -11.50
CA LEU A 184 -20.76 -6.08 -12.82
C LEU A 184 -21.39 -7.27 -13.55
N MET A 185 -21.14 -8.49 -13.10
CA MET A 185 -21.77 -9.72 -13.62
C MET A 185 -23.11 -10.07 -12.95
N GLN A 186 -23.52 -9.34 -11.93
CA GLN A 186 -24.78 -9.57 -11.23
C GLN A 186 -25.94 -8.87 -11.95
N ASP A 187 -27.16 -9.39 -11.80
CA ASP A 187 -28.38 -8.76 -12.30
C ASP A 187 -28.82 -7.61 -11.38
N ASN A 188 -29.45 -6.58 -11.97
CA ASN A 188 -30.07 -5.46 -11.25
C ASN A 188 -29.11 -4.64 -10.36
N ILE A 189 -27.88 -4.47 -10.79
CA ILE A 189 -26.87 -3.68 -10.09
C ILE A 189 -27.07 -2.18 -10.29
N GLU A 190 -26.61 -1.39 -9.32
CA GLU A 190 -26.52 0.05 -9.44
C GLU A 190 -25.14 0.45 -9.95
N LEU A 191 -25.07 1.16 -11.09
CA LEU A 191 -23.83 1.59 -11.72
C LEU A 191 -23.39 2.98 -11.22
N THR A 192 -23.15 3.09 -9.92
CA THR A 192 -22.58 4.29 -9.28
C THR A 192 -21.26 3.98 -8.63
N ASP A 193 -20.42 5.03 -8.47
CA ASP A 193 -19.14 4.87 -7.76
C ASP A 193 -19.41 4.35 -6.33
N GLU A 194 -20.39 4.89 -5.65
CA GLU A 194 -20.79 4.55 -4.28
C GLU A 194 -21.16 3.08 -4.15
N ALA A 195 -21.98 2.57 -5.06
CA ALA A 195 -22.40 1.16 -5.05
C ALA A 195 -21.20 0.23 -5.27
N ILE A 196 -20.32 0.55 -6.21
CA ILE A 196 -19.12 -0.26 -6.52
C ILE A 196 -18.12 -0.27 -5.35
N PHE A 197 -17.90 0.87 -4.68
CA PHE A 197 -16.98 0.92 -3.52
C PHE A 197 -17.58 0.30 -2.24
N SER A 198 -18.91 0.16 -2.17
CA SER A 198 -19.58 -0.42 -0.99
C SER A 198 -19.77 -1.93 -1.07
N ASP A 199 -19.68 -2.51 -2.27
CA ASP A 199 -19.79 -3.95 -2.50
C ASP A 199 -18.55 -4.70 -2.00
#